data_4e714bc271d2f6694d1460af294428d0
#
_entry.id   4e714bc271d2f6694d1460af294428d0
#
_cell.length_a   1.000
_cell.length_b   1.000
_cell.length_c   1.000
_cell.angle_alpha   90.00
_cell.angle_beta   90.00
_cell.angle_gamma   90.00
#
_symmetry.space_group_name_H-M   'P 1'
#
loop_
_entity.id
_entity.type
_entity.pdbx_description
1 polymer ?
#
loop_
_entity_poly.entity_id
_entity_poly.type
_entity_poly.pdbx_seq_one_letter_code
_entity_poly.pdbx_strand_id
1 'polypeptide(L)'
;MSNVIFFNSYKLKKGVSVPDFLLAVEKLSNEYISQQKGYISFNLLVDGETWADFTTFKTMDDAKRFAESSEPNKLAEKFYSFINLNSCKTHYFSVERSY
;
A
#
# COMPACT_ATOMS: atom_id res chain seq x y z
N MET A 1 7.23 -17.76 -12.60
CA MET A 1 7.23 -16.30 -12.71
C MET A 1 7.40 -15.66 -11.34
N SER A 2 8.17 -14.60 -11.27
CA SER A 2 8.44 -13.93 -10.01
C SER A 2 7.26 -13.04 -9.63
N ASN A 3 6.89 -13.06 -8.34
CA ASN A 3 5.94 -12.10 -7.81
C ASN A 3 6.54 -10.70 -7.80
N VAL A 4 5.68 -9.70 -7.80
CA VAL A 4 6.06 -8.29 -7.76
C VAL A 4 5.49 -7.65 -6.50
N ILE A 5 6.30 -6.83 -5.85
CA ILE A 5 5.92 -6.14 -4.63
C ILE A 5 5.83 -4.64 -4.92
N PHE A 6 4.64 -4.08 -4.75
CA PHE A 6 4.42 -2.64 -4.77
C PHE A 6 4.59 -2.14 -3.33
N PHE A 7 5.69 -1.46 -3.09
CA PHE A 7 6.13 -1.05 -1.75
C PHE A 7 6.04 0.46 -1.59
N ASN A 8 5.51 0.89 -0.44
CA ASN A 8 5.45 2.30 -0.06
C ASN A 8 5.95 2.46 1.37
N SER A 9 6.76 3.49 1.62
CA SER A 9 7.08 3.91 2.98
C SER A 9 6.72 5.37 3.17
N TYR A 10 6.36 5.76 4.41
CA TYR A 10 5.85 7.08 4.70
C TYR A 10 5.82 7.34 6.21
N LYS A 11 5.55 8.59 6.55
CA LYS A 11 5.25 9.00 7.94
C LYS A 11 3.82 9.51 7.99
N LEU A 12 3.20 9.36 9.15
CA LEU A 12 1.86 9.90 9.38
C LEU A 12 1.95 11.39 9.69
N LYS A 13 0.86 12.10 9.41
CA LYS A 13 0.73 13.51 9.82
C LYS A 13 0.74 13.59 11.34
N LYS A 14 1.22 14.72 11.86
CA LYS A 14 1.18 14.99 13.32
C LYS A 14 -0.26 15.01 13.79
N GLY A 15 -0.49 14.43 14.97
CA GLY A 15 -1.78 14.48 15.62
C GLY A 15 -2.81 13.50 15.12
N VAL A 16 -2.49 12.65 14.11
CA VAL A 16 -3.44 11.64 13.65
C VAL A 16 -3.53 10.51 14.66
N SER A 17 -4.71 9.92 14.75
CA SER A 17 -4.95 8.75 15.59
C SER A 17 -4.46 7.50 14.89
N VAL A 18 -3.51 6.78 15.50
CA VAL A 18 -3.02 5.50 14.96
C VAL A 18 -4.14 4.46 14.87
N PRO A 19 -4.99 4.27 15.90
CA PRO A 19 -6.12 3.34 15.76
C PRO A 19 -7.04 3.67 14.59
N ASP A 20 -7.31 4.95 14.34
CA ASP A 20 -8.13 5.37 13.20
C ASP A 20 -7.43 5.08 11.87
N PHE A 21 -6.12 5.29 11.81
CA PHE A 21 -5.31 4.95 10.65
C PHE A 21 -5.37 3.44 10.36
N LEU A 22 -5.19 2.61 11.40
CA LEU A 22 -5.24 1.16 11.25
C LEU A 22 -6.60 0.69 10.75
N LEU A 23 -7.68 1.31 11.21
CA LEU A 23 -9.02 0.99 10.74
C LEU A 23 -9.19 1.36 9.27
N ALA A 24 -8.67 2.52 8.86
CA ALA A 24 -8.72 2.95 7.46
C ALA A 24 -7.94 2.00 6.55
N VAL A 25 -6.76 1.53 7.00
CA VAL A 25 -5.94 0.55 6.27
C VAL A 25 -6.70 -0.77 6.12
N GLU A 26 -7.32 -1.24 7.20
CA GLU A 26 -8.09 -2.48 7.17
C GLU A 26 -9.22 -2.42 6.14
N LYS A 27 -9.98 -1.34 6.12
CA LYS A 27 -11.05 -1.15 5.16
C LYS A 27 -10.52 -1.08 3.72
N LEU A 28 -9.45 -0.31 3.51
CA LEU A 28 -8.83 -0.20 2.19
C LEU A 28 -8.36 -1.57 1.69
N SER A 29 -7.72 -2.35 2.55
CA SER A 29 -7.24 -3.68 2.20
C SER A 29 -8.40 -4.62 1.86
N ASN A 30 -9.38 -4.73 2.75
CA ASN A 30 -10.46 -5.70 2.62
C ASN A 30 -11.45 -5.37 1.50
N GLU A 31 -11.73 -4.09 1.29
CA GLU A 31 -12.80 -3.67 0.37
C GLU A 31 -12.29 -3.20 -0.99
N TYR A 32 -11.00 -2.93 -1.12
CA TYR A 32 -10.45 -2.40 -2.36
C TYR A 32 -9.20 -3.16 -2.84
N ILE A 33 -8.12 -3.17 -2.04
CA ILE A 33 -6.85 -3.75 -2.49
C ILE A 33 -7.01 -5.24 -2.81
N SER A 34 -7.69 -5.99 -1.94
CA SER A 34 -7.87 -7.43 -2.11
C SER A 34 -8.72 -7.80 -3.33
N GLN A 35 -9.44 -6.82 -3.91
CA GLN A 35 -10.27 -7.04 -5.10
C GLN A 35 -9.51 -6.78 -6.39
N GLN A 36 -8.27 -6.34 -6.32
CA GLN A 36 -7.51 -5.97 -7.52
C GLN A 36 -7.01 -7.19 -8.26
N LYS A 37 -6.96 -7.07 -9.59
CA LYS A 37 -6.45 -8.15 -10.45
C LYS A 37 -5.00 -8.45 -10.08
N GLY A 38 -4.71 -9.73 -9.90
CA GLY A 38 -3.35 -10.20 -9.58
C GLY A 38 -2.96 -10.06 -8.12
N TYR A 39 -3.85 -9.57 -7.26
CA TYR A 39 -3.58 -9.47 -5.82
C TYR A 39 -3.25 -10.83 -5.21
N ILE A 40 -2.21 -10.85 -4.38
CA ILE A 40 -1.83 -12.02 -3.60
C ILE A 40 -1.95 -11.74 -2.11
N SER A 41 -1.32 -10.66 -1.63
CA SER A 41 -1.32 -10.32 -0.20
C SER A 41 -1.03 -8.83 0.01
N PHE A 42 -1.38 -8.34 1.19
CA PHE A 42 -1.09 -6.98 1.63
C PHE A 42 -0.54 -7.03 3.05
N ASN A 43 0.53 -6.28 3.31
CA ASN A 43 1.17 -6.21 4.62
C ASN A 43 1.44 -4.77 5.01
N LEU A 44 1.17 -4.45 6.27
CA LEU A 44 1.48 -3.15 6.87
C LEU A 44 2.62 -3.34 7.87
N LEU A 45 3.62 -2.48 7.79
CA LEU A 45 4.83 -2.57 8.60
C LEU A 45 5.02 -1.26 9.36
N VAL A 46 5.67 -1.35 10.50
CA VAL A 46 6.03 -0.15 11.28
C VAL A 46 7.39 -0.32 11.93
N ASP A 47 8.18 0.75 11.89
CA ASP A 47 9.46 0.86 12.58
C ASP A 47 9.52 2.27 13.18
N GLY A 48 9.19 2.39 14.47
CA GLY A 48 9.12 3.69 15.14
C GLY A 48 8.08 4.59 14.47
N GLU A 49 8.54 5.70 13.90
CA GLU A 49 7.67 6.66 13.21
C GLU A 49 7.52 6.38 11.72
N THR A 50 8.29 5.41 11.20
CA THR A 50 8.22 5.04 9.78
C THR A 50 7.25 3.91 9.60
N TRP A 51 6.26 4.16 8.76
CA TRP A 51 5.29 3.15 8.34
C TRP A 51 5.61 2.71 6.92
N ALA A 52 5.26 1.50 6.60
CA ALA A 52 5.39 0.99 5.24
C ALA A 52 4.27 0.00 4.96
N ASP A 53 3.92 -0.13 3.71
CA ASP A 53 3.03 -1.19 3.27
C ASP A 53 3.55 -1.78 1.97
N PHE A 54 3.19 -3.02 1.73
CA PHE A 54 3.44 -3.60 0.42
C PHE A 54 2.34 -4.54 0.02
N THR A 55 1.99 -4.46 -1.25
CA THR A 55 1.04 -5.35 -1.89
C THR A 55 1.80 -6.27 -2.83
N THR A 56 1.58 -7.57 -2.70
CA THR A 56 2.18 -8.55 -3.60
C THR A 56 1.21 -8.83 -4.73
N PHE A 57 1.70 -8.72 -5.97
CA PHE A 57 0.95 -8.99 -7.19
C PHE A 57 1.61 -10.10 -8.00
N LYS A 58 0.83 -10.76 -8.84
CA LYS A 58 1.32 -11.82 -9.71
C LYS A 58 2.24 -11.29 -10.80
N THR A 59 1.98 -10.07 -11.32
CA THR A 59 2.74 -9.50 -12.43
C THR A 59 3.02 -8.02 -12.21
N MET A 60 4.05 -7.50 -12.88
CA MET A 60 4.38 -6.07 -12.87
C MET A 60 3.23 -5.25 -13.48
N ASP A 61 2.58 -5.74 -14.52
CA ASP A 61 1.46 -5.04 -15.15
C ASP A 61 0.30 -4.87 -14.17
N ASP A 62 0.01 -5.89 -13.38
CA ASP A 62 -1.05 -5.80 -12.36
C ASP A 62 -0.70 -4.77 -11.28
N ALA A 63 0.55 -4.77 -10.81
CA ALA A 63 1.03 -3.82 -9.81
C ALA A 63 0.93 -2.38 -10.32
N LYS A 64 1.39 -2.13 -11.53
CA LYS A 64 1.36 -0.79 -12.13
C LYS A 64 -0.06 -0.33 -12.43
N ARG A 65 -0.92 -1.23 -12.90
CA ARG A 65 -2.33 -0.91 -13.14
C ARG A 65 -3.00 -0.42 -11.85
N PHE A 66 -2.76 -1.11 -10.76
CA PHE A 66 -3.28 -0.71 -9.45
C PHE A 66 -2.73 0.66 -9.04
N ALA A 67 -1.41 0.83 -9.09
CA ALA A 67 -0.75 2.04 -8.62
C ALA A 67 -1.08 3.28 -9.46
N GLU A 68 -1.29 3.10 -10.77
CA GLU A 68 -1.51 4.18 -11.72
C GLU A 68 -3.00 4.46 -11.96
N SER A 69 -3.90 3.75 -11.27
CA SER A 69 -5.33 3.98 -11.40
C SER A 69 -5.68 5.41 -11.01
N SER A 70 -6.38 6.11 -11.89
CA SER A 70 -6.86 7.47 -11.64
C SER A 70 -8.31 7.50 -11.18
N GLU A 71 -8.94 6.34 -11.00
CA GLU A 71 -10.32 6.29 -10.56
C GLU A 71 -10.46 6.79 -9.12
N PRO A 72 -11.44 7.69 -8.86
CA PRO A 72 -11.70 8.14 -7.50
C PRO A 72 -12.05 6.97 -6.59
N ASN A 73 -11.44 6.95 -5.40
CA ASN A 73 -11.71 5.93 -4.41
C ASN A 73 -11.70 6.56 -3.01
N LYS A 74 -12.85 6.55 -2.36
CA LYS A 74 -13.01 7.16 -1.04
C LYS A 74 -12.16 6.49 0.04
N LEU A 75 -11.97 5.18 -0.07
CA LEU A 75 -11.13 4.45 0.89
C LEU A 75 -9.67 4.86 0.76
N ALA A 76 -9.18 5.01 -0.47
CA ALA A 76 -7.83 5.48 -0.73
C ALA A 76 -7.65 6.94 -0.27
N GLU A 77 -8.63 7.81 -0.54
CA GLU A 77 -8.60 9.21 -0.08
C GLU A 77 -8.52 9.28 1.44
N LYS A 78 -9.30 8.46 2.14
CA LYS A 78 -9.26 8.41 3.60
C LYS A 78 -7.89 7.97 4.11
N PHE A 79 -7.33 6.93 3.50
CA PHE A 79 -5.99 6.44 3.82
C PHE A 79 -4.95 7.55 3.65
N TYR A 80 -4.92 8.21 2.49
CA TYR A 80 -3.96 9.28 2.22
C TYR A 80 -4.12 10.48 3.15
N SER A 81 -5.32 10.70 3.70
CA SER A 81 -5.55 11.81 4.63
C SER A 81 -4.73 11.70 5.92
N PHE A 82 -4.27 10.50 6.29
CA PHE A 82 -3.42 10.29 7.46
C PHE A 82 -1.94 10.48 7.18
N ILE A 83 -1.54 10.54 5.91
CA ILE A 83 -0.15 10.40 5.49
C ILE A 83 0.46 11.76 5.14
N ASN A 84 1.69 11.99 5.60
CA ASN A 84 2.51 13.07 5.10
C ASN A 84 3.02 12.67 3.71
N LEU A 85 2.37 13.17 2.66
CA LEU A 85 2.66 12.77 1.28
C LEU A 85 4.09 13.12 0.85
N ASN A 86 4.68 14.15 1.43
CA ASN A 86 6.06 14.52 1.13
C ASN A 86 7.08 13.47 1.60
N SER A 87 6.68 12.62 2.55
CA SER A 87 7.55 11.56 3.06
C SER A 87 7.46 10.25 2.28
N CYS A 88 6.52 10.14 1.33
CA CYS A 88 6.28 8.89 0.60
C CYS A 88 7.44 8.51 -0.31
N LYS A 89 7.81 7.23 -0.25
CA LYS A 89 8.77 6.61 -1.16
C LYS A 89 8.14 5.35 -1.71
N THR A 90 8.17 5.19 -3.02
CA THR A 90 7.50 4.09 -3.72
C THR A 90 8.50 3.28 -4.53
N HIS A 91 8.39 1.97 -4.45
CA HIS A 91 9.21 1.06 -5.23
C HIS A 91 8.35 -0.07 -5.79
N TYR A 92 8.75 -0.57 -6.94
CA TYR A 92 8.20 -1.77 -7.56
C TYR A 92 9.32 -2.82 -7.58
N PHE A 93 9.28 -3.74 -6.62
CA PHE A 93 10.31 -4.77 -6.51
C PHE A 93 9.85 -6.05 -7.22
N SER A 94 10.72 -6.61 -8.05
CA SER A 94 10.56 -8.00 -8.49
C SER A 94 11.35 -8.89 -7.52
N VAL A 95 10.78 -10.03 -7.16
CA VAL A 95 11.52 -11.00 -6.35
C VAL A 95 12.57 -11.63 -7.27
N GLU A 96 13.84 -11.31 -7.03
CA GLU A 96 14.95 -11.82 -7.84
C GLU A 96 15.18 -13.29 -7.61
N ARG A 97 15.24 -13.70 -6.35
CA ARG A 97 15.42 -15.10 -5.95
C ARG A 97 14.76 -15.36 -4.61
N SER A 98 14.29 -16.60 -4.46
CA SER A 98 13.81 -17.11 -3.17
C SER A 98 14.65 -18.34 -2.81
N TYR A 99 15.10 -18.38 -1.59
CA TYR A 99 16.01 -19.43 -1.11
C TYR A 99 15.32 -20.34 -0.10
#